data_88dea5603392360bae4ccada658402d0
#
_entry.id   88dea5603392360bae4ccada658402d0
#
_cell.length_a   1.000
_cell.length_b   1.000
_cell.length_c   1.000
_cell.angle_alpha   90.00
_cell.angle_beta   90.00
_cell.angle_gamma   90.00
#
_symmetry.space_group_name_H-M   'P 1'
#
loop_
_entity.id
_entity.type
_entity.pdbx_description
1 polymer ?
#
loop_
_entity_poly.entity_id
_entity_poly.type
_entity_poly.pdbx_seq_one_letter_code
_entity_poly.pdbx_strand_id
1 'polypeptide(L)'
;MQPLRELRRIAVIGAGTTGRDFALRCVRAGFDLTLEDVMPSRLRSAAAMATVQQTLAAEALSGALHLASTVEEAVRDADLAIDFVPDELESKLEIFSMIDRMAPPRTVLCTPSDALSITDLASCTYRPTRCFAVRGSLTTPGSLRLLHPPTADPAVLSAVADFFTQLRFSPVPESDPDAPMLMKNLVGK
;
A
#
# COMPACT_ATOMS: atom_id res chain seq x y z
N MET A 1 14.59 21.18 2.41
CA MET A 1 13.75 20.13 1.83
C MET A 1 14.65 18.89 1.70
N GLN A 2 14.45 17.89 2.53
CA GLN A 2 15.21 16.63 2.39
C GLN A 2 14.77 15.98 1.07
N PRO A 3 15.72 15.47 0.24
CA PRO A 3 15.36 14.73 -0.95
C PRO A 3 14.48 13.54 -0.56
N LEU A 4 13.41 13.30 -1.32
CA LEU A 4 12.57 12.14 -1.12
C LEU A 4 13.46 10.90 -1.26
N ARG A 5 13.53 10.10 -0.22
CA ARG A 5 14.23 8.82 -0.28
C ARG A 5 13.44 7.90 -1.22
N GLU A 6 14.16 7.24 -2.10
CA GLU A 6 13.58 6.23 -2.98
C GLU A 6 12.78 5.20 -2.15
N LEU A 7 11.57 4.86 -2.62
CA LEU A 7 10.74 3.85 -1.96
C LEU A 7 11.40 2.48 -2.16
N ARG A 8 11.98 1.91 -1.14
CA ARG A 8 12.70 0.64 -1.19
C ARG A 8 12.11 -0.45 -0.32
N ARG A 9 11.64 -0.07 0.86
CA ARG A 9 11.08 -1.00 1.85
C ARG A 9 9.56 -0.89 1.87
N ILE A 10 8.91 -1.96 1.47
CA ILE A 10 7.46 -2.02 1.29
C ILE A 10 6.86 -2.90 2.37
N ALA A 11 5.83 -2.42 3.05
CA ALA A 11 4.98 -3.23 3.91
C ALA A 11 3.67 -3.55 3.19
N VAL A 12 3.31 -4.82 3.15
CA VAL A 12 2.00 -5.30 2.67
C VAL A 12 1.24 -5.88 3.85
N ILE A 13 0.06 -5.31 4.13
CA ILE A 13 -0.80 -5.72 5.23
C ILE A 13 -1.96 -6.54 4.66
N GLY A 14 -2.02 -7.81 5.04
CA GLY A 14 -2.98 -8.78 4.52
C GLY A 14 -2.40 -9.71 3.45
N ALA A 15 -2.13 -10.97 3.82
CA ALA A 15 -1.61 -12.03 2.95
C ALA A 15 -2.74 -12.88 2.30
N GLY A 16 -3.87 -12.27 1.98
CA GLY A 16 -4.89 -12.85 1.11
C GLY A 16 -4.33 -13.07 -0.31
N THR A 17 -5.16 -13.60 -1.21
CA THR A 17 -4.69 -13.91 -2.58
C THR A 17 -4.07 -12.69 -3.27
N THR A 18 -4.77 -11.55 -3.29
CA THR A 18 -4.29 -10.34 -3.95
C THR A 18 -3.05 -9.75 -3.27
N GLY A 19 -3.06 -9.65 -1.92
CA GLY A 19 -1.92 -9.09 -1.17
C GLY A 19 -0.66 -9.93 -1.34
N ARG A 20 -0.79 -11.26 -1.32
CA ARG A 20 0.32 -12.18 -1.56
C ARG A 20 0.89 -12.06 -2.99
N ASP A 21 0.02 -12.02 -3.99
CA ASP A 21 0.46 -11.90 -5.40
C ASP A 21 1.14 -10.54 -5.63
N PHE A 22 0.62 -9.49 -5.03
CA PHE A 22 1.23 -8.16 -5.06
C PHE A 22 2.59 -8.15 -4.35
N ALA A 23 2.70 -8.77 -3.18
CA ALA A 23 3.95 -8.90 -2.44
C ALA A 23 5.04 -9.59 -3.29
N LEU A 24 4.71 -10.71 -3.92
CA LEU A 24 5.63 -11.43 -4.79
C LEU A 24 6.05 -10.61 -6.01
N ARG A 25 5.16 -9.79 -6.56
CA ARG A 25 5.48 -8.85 -7.64
C ARG A 25 6.50 -7.81 -7.18
N CYS A 26 6.34 -7.24 -5.99
CA CYS A 26 7.29 -6.28 -5.42
C CYS A 26 8.68 -6.91 -5.25
N VAL A 27 8.76 -8.12 -4.70
CA VAL A 27 10.03 -8.82 -4.51
C VAL A 27 10.73 -9.10 -5.85
N ARG A 28 9.99 -9.48 -6.88
CA ARG A 28 10.54 -9.67 -8.24
C ARG A 28 11.07 -8.37 -8.86
N ALA A 29 10.43 -7.25 -8.53
CA ALA A 29 10.87 -5.94 -9.00
C ALA A 29 12.06 -5.37 -8.20
N GLY A 30 12.55 -6.10 -7.18
CA GLY A 30 13.73 -5.72 -6.42
C GLY A 30 13.47 -4.94 -5.13
N PHE A 31 12.21 -4.88 -4.67
CA PHE A 31 11.87 -4.24 -3.41
C PHE A 31 12.07 -5.19 -2.23
N ASP A 32 12.58 -4.67 -1.12
CA ASP A 32 12.56 -5.37 0.16
C ASP A 32 11.15 -5.25 0.76
N LEU A 33 10.50 -6.39 0.95
CA LEU A 33 9.09 -6.43 1.33
C LEU A 33 8.88 -7.18 2.64
N THR A 34 8.07 -6.60 3.52
CA THR A 34 7.53 -7.28 4.69
C THR A 34 6.03 -7.53 4.46
N LEU A 35 5.62 -8.80 4.46
CA LEU A 35 4.24 -9.24 4.35
C LEU A 35 3.69 -9.58 5.73
N GLU A 36 2.60 -8.97 6.10
CA GLU A 36 1.91 -9.19 7.38
C GLU A 36 0.59 -9.90 7.16
N ASP A 37 0.26 -10.83 8.06
CA ASP A 37 -1.10 -11.33 8.27
C ASP A 37 -1.21 -11.92 9.68
N VAL A 38 -2.34 -11.70 10.30
CA VAL A 38 -2.66 -12.30 11.62
C VAL A 38 -2.83 -13.83 11.55
N MET A 39 -2.98 -14.38 10.34
CA MET A 39 -3.13 -15.82 10.12
C MET A 39 -1.81 -16.48 9.68
N PRO A 40 -1.12 -17.23 10.54
CA PRO A 40 0.16 -17.86 10.20
C PRO A 40 0.10 -18.80 8.98
N SER A 41 -1.06 -19.39 8.70
CA SER A 41 -1.25 -20.26 7.53
C SER A 41 -1.11 -19.49 6.21
N ARG A 42 -1.57 -18.24 6.13
CA ARG A 42 -1.43 -17.39 4.96
C ARG A 42 0.03 -17.00 4.72
N LEU A 43 0.75 -16.68 5.79
CA LEU A 43 2.19 -16.36 5.72
C LEU A 43 3.00 -17.59 5.26
N ARG A 44 2.72 -18.78 5.78
CA ARG A 44 3.36 -20.02 5.29
C ARG A 44 3.08 -20.28 3.81
N SER A 45 1.86 -20.03 3.35
CA SER A 45 1.51 -20.16 1.93
C SER A 45 2.30 -19.17 1.06
N ALA A 46 2.45 -17.93 1.51
CA ALA A 46 3.26 -16.93 0.81
C ALA A 46 4.73 -17.33 0.71
N ALA A 47 5.32 -17.82 1.81
CA ALA A 47 6.70 -18.30 1.82
C ALA A 47 6.92 -19.49 0.87
N ALA A 48 6.00 -20.47 0.87
CA ALA A 48 6.06 -21.61 -0.03
C ALA A 48 5.96 -21.18 -1.50
N MET A 49 5.08 -20.25 -1.84
CA MET A 49 4.97 -19.71 -3.21
C MET A 49 6.24 -18.97 -3.63
N ALA A 50 6.83 -18.17 -2.76
CA ALA A 50 8.10 -17.49 -3.04
C ALA A 50 9.22 -18.49 -3.34
N THR A 51 9.33 -19.55 -2.55
CA THR A 51 10.32 -20.63 -2.78
C THR A 51 10.11 -21.34 -4.12
N VAL A 52 8.86 -21.71 -4.46
CA VAL A 52 8.54 -22.34 -5.74
C VAL A 52 8.88 -21.41 -6.91
N GLN A 53 8.54 -20.14 -6.81
CA GLN A 53 8.85 -19.17 -7.86
C GLN A 53 10.36 -18.94 -8.01
N GLN A 54 11.11 -18.90 -6.93
CA GLN A 54 12.57 -18.79 -6.96
C GLN A 54 13.22 -20.01 -7.64
N THR A 55 12.63 -21.19 -7.45
CA THR A 55 13.13 -22.45 -8.05
C THR A 55 12.79 -22.54 -9.54
N LEU A 56 11.62 -22.04 -9.95
CA LEU A 56 11.12 -22.13 -11.33
C LEU A 56 11.55 -20.96 -12.24
N ALA A 57 11.88 -19.81 -11.65
CA ALA A 57 12.28 -18.65 -12.42
C ALA A 57 13.75 -18.74 -12.81
N ALA A 58 14.03 -18.56 -14.10
CA ALA A 58 15.39 -18.37 -14.60
C ALA A 58 16.03 -17.06 -14.08
N GLU A 59 15.22 -16.16 -13.55
CA GLU A 59 15.64 -14.91 -12.92
C GLU A 59 15.43 -15.02 -11.41
N ALA A 60 16.51 -14.82 -10.64
CA ALA A 60 16.46 -14.75 -9.19
C ALA A 60 15.53 -13.60 -8.73
N LEU A 61 14.81 -13.81 -7.64
CA LEU A 61 14.14 -12.72 -6.94
C LEU A 61 15.20 -11.69 -6.53
N SER A 62 15.05 -10.44 -6.96
CA SER A 62 16.07 -9.41 -6.72
C SER A 62 15.87 -8.68 -5.38
N GLY A 63 14.69 -8.78 -4.78
CA GLY A 63 14.37 -8.24 -3.44
C GLY A 63 14.21 -9.34 -2.39
N ALA A 64 14.09 -8.94 -1.12
CA ALA A 64 13.87 -9.82 0.01
C ALA A 64 12.40 -9.89 0.42
N LEU A 65 11.92 -11.07 0.84
CA LEU A 65 10.62 -11.27 1.47
C LEU A 65 10.81 -11.56 2.96
N HIS A 66 10.26 -10.69 3.79
CA HIS A 66 10.15 -10.86 5.23
C HIS A 66 8.69 -11.11 5.61
N LEU A 67 8.46 -11.84 6.69
CA LEU A 67 7.13 -12.14 7.20
C LEU A 67 6.99 -11.50 8.58
N ALA A 68 5.85 -10.88 8.84
CA ALA A 68 5.51 -10.28 10.11
C ALA A 68 4.15 -10.79 10.60
N SER A 69 3.99 -10.93 11.90
CA SER A 69 2.73 -11.33 12.55
C SER A 69 1.95 -10.14 13.12
N THR A 70 2.52 -8.95 13.06
CA THR A 70 1.90 -7.72 13.54
C THR A 70 2.14 -6.57 12.57
N VAL A 71 1.18 -5.64 12.50
CA VAL A 71 1.29 -4.43 11.70
C VAL A 71 2.49 -3.59 12.13
N GLU A 72 2.74 -3.47 13.46
CA GLU A 72 3.90 -2.73 13.98
C GLU A 72 5.23 -3.25 13.44
N GLU A 73 5.43 -4.57 13.47
CA GLU A 73 6.63 -5.19 12.92
C GLU A 73 6.78 -4.92 11.43
N ALA A 74 5.68 -5.05 10.67
CA ALA A 74 5.69 -4.87 9.22
C ALA A 74 6.05 -3.44 8.80
N VAL A 75 5.54 -2.42 9.51
CA VAL A 75 5.67 -1.03 9.08
C VAL A 75 6.83 -0.29 9.72
N ARG A 76 7.53 -0.90 10.68
CA ARG A 76 8.61 -0.27 11.49
C ARG A 76 9.64 0.51 10.66
N ASP A 77 10.02 -0.02 9.53
CA ASP A 77 11.02 0.57 8.65
C ASP A 77 10.49 0.92 7.24
N ALA A 78 9.20 0.78 7.02
CA ALA A 78 8.59 0.92 5.71
C ALA A 78 8.72 2.34 5.13
N ASP A 79 9.03 2.42 3.85
CA ASP A 79 8.94 3.65 3.07
C ASP A 79 7.53 3.81 2.48
N LEU A 80 6.85 2.68 2.16
CA LEU A 80 5.45 2.62 1.74
C LEU A 80 4.76 1.43 2.40
N ALA A 81 3.56 1.66 2.93
CA ALA A 81 2.67 0.61 3.42
C ALA A 81 1.40 0.56 2.56
N ILE A 82 1.03 -0.64 2.12
CA ILE A 82 -0.20 -0.88 1.36
C ILE A 82 -1.01 -1.98 2.05
N ASP A 83 -2.29 -1.71 2.28
CA ASP A 83 -3.19 -2.67 2.91
C ASP A 83 -4.05 -3.43 1.88
N PHE A 84 -4.39 -4.65 2.20
CA PHE A 84 -5.32 -5.50 1.46
C PHE A 84 -6.44 -6.01 2.37
N VAL A 85 -6.84 -5.20 3.36
CA VAL A 85 -8.03 -5.47 4.17
C VAL A 85 -9.31 -5.25 3.33
N PRO A 86 -10.47 -5.76 3.76
CA PRO A 86 -11.74 -5.56 3.05
C PRO A 86 -11.99 -4.09 2.69
N ASP A 87 -12.57 -3.83 1.50
CA ASP A 87 -12.88 -2.48 1.02
C ASP A 87 -14.15 -1.93 1.68
N GLU A 88 -14.09 -1.83 2.99
CA GLU A 88 -15.11 -1.33 3.89
C GLU A 88 -14.57 -0.16 4.70
N LEU A 89 -15.37 0.88 4.90
CA LEU A 89 -14.92 2.12 5.53
C LEU A 89 -14.30 1.87 6.92
N GLU A 90 -14.94 1.07 7.77
CA GLU A 90 -14.46 0.79 9.12
C GLU A 90 -13.11 0.07 9.09
N SER A 91 -12.99 -0.97 8.27
CA SER A 91 -11.75 -1.74 8.12
C SER A 91 -10.59 -0.87 7.62
N LYS A 92 -10.86 0.01 6.65
CA LYS A 92 -9.87 0.94 6.09
C LYS A 92 -9.46 2.02 7.07
N LEU A 93 -10.40 2.60 7.82
CA LEU A 93 -10.11 3.60 8.86
C LEU A 93 -9.27 2.98 9.99
N GLU A 94 -9.60 1.77 10.42
CA GLU A 94 -8.85 1.07 11.46
C GLU A 94 -7.41 0.83 11.03
N ILE A 95 -7.20 0.22 9.85
CA ILE A 95 -5.83 -0.10 9.39
C ILE A 95 -5.02 1.16 9.09
N PHE A 96 -5.60 2.21 8.49
CA PHE A 96 -4.93 3.49 8.27
C PHE A 96 -4.49 4.12 9.59
N SER A 97 -5.36 4.13 10.59
CA SER A 97 -5.05 4.63 11.94
C SER A 97 -3.94 3.83 12.63
N MET A 98 -3.92 2.50 12.45
CA MET A 98 -2.86 1.64 12.99
C MET A 98 -1.52 1.94 12.31
N ILE A 99 -1.47 1.92 11.00
CA ILE A 99 -0.25 2.20 10.22
C ILE A 99 0.26 3.61 10.54
N ASP A 100 -0.64 4.61 10.59
CA ASP A 100 -0.27 6.01 10.85
C ASP A 100 0.42 6.21 12.21
N ARG A 101 0.01 5.45 13.23
CA ARG A 101 0.63 5.51 14.57
C ARG A 101 1.93 4.73 14.68
N MET A 102 2.08 3.64 13.94
CA MET A 102 3.19 2.69 14.10
C MET A 102 4.33 2.92 13.10
N ALA A 103 4.01 3.40 11.91
CA ALA A 103 5.00 3.63 10.86
C ALA A 103 5.80 4.93 11.07
N PRO A 104 7.04 5.00 10.56
CA PRO A 104 7.80 6.25 10.54
C PRO A 104 7.01 7.40 9.87
N PRO A 105 7.20 8.67 10.30
CA PRO A 105 6.46 9.81 9.74
C PRO A 105 6.60 10.00 8.22
N ARG A 106 7.69 9.48 7.64
CA ARG A 106 7.96 9.53 6.20
C ARG A 106 7.18 8.51 5.37
N THR A 107 6.64 7.46 6.01
CA THR A 107 5.97 6.35 5.32
C THR A 107 4.76 6.84 4.55
N VAL A 108 4.65 6.40 3.30
CA VAL A 108 3.49 6.60 2.44
C VAL A 108 2.44 5.53 2.76
N LEU A 109 1.18 5.92 2.85
CA LEU A 109 0.05 5.03 3.01
C LEU A 109 -0.68 4.86 1.69
N CYS A 110 -0.84 3.61 1.25
CA CYS A 110 -1.61 3.25 0.06
C CYS A 110 -2.73 2.28 0.41
N THR A 111 -3.82 2.32 -0.34
CA THR A 111 -4.92 1.36 -0.20
C THR A 111 -5.57 1.07 -1.54
N PRO A 112 -5.81 -0.20 -1.91
CA PRO A 112 -6.76 -0.54 -2.95
C PRO A 112 -8.18 -0.24 -2.47
N SER A 113 -8.92 0.58 -3.22
CA SER A 113 -10.33 0.82 -2.94
C SER A 113 -11.06 1.29 -4.21
N ASP A 114 -12.16 0.64 -4.52
CA ASP A 114 -12.96 1.00 -5.70
C ASP A 114 -13.96 2.11 -5.41
N ALA A 115 -14.36 2.31 -4.15
CA ALA A 115 -15.46 3.19 -3.78
C ALA A 115 -15.12 4.29 -2.78
N LEU A 116 -14.14 4.07 -1.87
CA LEU A 116 -13.89 4.99 -0.77
C LEU A 116 -13.09 6.21 -1.23
N SER A 117 -13.37 7.36 -0.61
CA SER A 117 -12.60 8.58 -0.80
C SER A 117 -11.27 8.50 -0.06
N ILE A 118 -10.17 8.71 -0.78
CA ILE A 118 -8.86 8.81 -0.13
C ILE A 118 -8.71 10.11 0.66
N THR A 119 -9.41 11.17 0.26
CA THR A 119 -9.43 12.44 1.02
C THR A 119 -10.03 12.22 2.40
N ASP A 120 -11.12 11.45 2.50
CA ASP A 120 -11.74 11.10 3.79
C ASP A 120 -10.80 10.25 4.64
N LEU A 121 -10.24 9.18 4.09
CA LEU A 121 -9.29 8.31 4.80
C LEU A 121 -8.05 9.09 5.27
N ALA A 122 -7.50 9.94 4.41
CA ALA A 122 -6.33 10.76 4.72
C ALA A 122 -6.61 11.77 5.85
N SER A 123 -7.81 12.32 5.94
CA SER A 123 -8.21 13.27 6.99
C SER A 123 -8.14 12.68 8.40
N CYS A 124 -8.16 11.35 8.52
CA CYS A 124 -8.05 10.62 9.79
C CYS A 124 -6.60 10.28 10.17
N THR A 125 -5.60 10.75 9.42
CA THR A 125 -4.18 10.49 9.67
C THR A 125 -3.40 11.76 9.99
N TYR A 126 -2.20 11.61 10.58
CA TYR A 126 -1.27 12.72 10.80
C TYR A 126 -0.43 13.06 9.56
N ARG A 127 -0.62 12.33 8.43
CA ARG A 127 0.11 12.49 7.17
C ARG A 127 -0.79 12.53 5.93
N PRO A 128 -1.82 13.40 5.90
CA PRO A 128 -2.81 13.39 4.80
C PRO A 128 -2.18 13.63 3.42
N THR A 129 -1.05 14.34 3.36
CA THR A 129 -0.32 14.61 2.11
C THR A 129 0.43 13.39 1.54
N ARG A 130 0.43 12.26 2.27
CA ARG A 130 1.14 11.00 1.95
C ARG A 130 0.20 9.80 1.84
N CYS A 131 -1.09 10.02 1.65
CA CYS A 131 -2.10 8.98 1.52
C CYS A 131 -2.58 8.88 0.08
N PHE A 132 -2.69 7.65 -0.44
CA PHE A 132 -3.08 7.38 -1.82
C PHE A 132 -4.04 6.20 -1.88
N ALA A 133 -4.97 6.22 -2.83
CA ALA A 133 -5.76 5.05 -3.17
C ALA A 133 -5.47 4.59 -4.60
N VAL A 134 -5.63 3.29 -4.84
CA VAL A 134 -5.43 2.68 -6.16
C VAL A 134 -6.73 2.03 -6.60
N ARG A 135 -7.19 2.34 -7.81
CA ARG A 135 -8.33 1.69 -8.45
C ARG A 135 -7.88 0.95 -9.69
N GLY A 136 -8.31 -0.29 -9.81
CA GLY A 136 -7.95 -1.19 -10.89
C GLY A 136 -7.34 -2.50 -10.39
N SER A 137 -7.00 -3.40 -11.31
CA SER A 137 -6.44 -4.70 -10.96
C SER A 137 -4.98 -4.58 -10.50
N LEU A 138 -4.67 -5.08 -9.31
CA LEU A 138 -3.29 -5.23 -8.81
C LEU A 138 -2.71 -6.63 -9.07
N THR A 139 -3.47 -7.54 -9.66
CA THR A 139 -3.02 -8.88 -10.00
C THR A 139 -2.41 -8.97 -11.40
N THR A 140 -2.91 -8.17 -12.34
CA THR A 140 -2.44 -8.13 -13.73
C THR A 140 -1.91 -6.74 -14.09
N PRO A 141 -0.76 -6.64 -14.80
CA PRO A 141 -0.28 -5.36 -15.31
C PRO A 141 -1.33 -4.65 -16.17
N GLY A 142 -1.43 -3.34 -16.01
CA GLY A 142 -2.40 -2.54 -16.76
C GLY A 142 -2.51 -1.13 -16.20
N SER A 143 -3.51 -0.39 -16.67
CA SER A 143 -3.80 0.95 -16.17
C SER A 143 -4.34 0.91 -14.75
N LEU A 144 -3.80 1.77 -13.89
CA LEU A 144 -4.27 2.01 -12.53
C LEU A 144 -4.63 3.49 -12.37
N ARG A 145 -5.77 3.80 -11.77
CA ARG A 145 -6.06 5.15 -11.30
C ARG A 145 -5.38 5.32 -9.92
N LEU A 146 -4.48 6.28 -9.84
CA LEU A 146 -3.79 6.64 -8.59
C LEU A 146 -4.46 7.88 -8.00
N LEU A 147 -5.38 7.67 -7.06
CA LEU A 147 -6.13 8.75 -6.43
C LEU A 147 -5.32 9.35 -5.30
N HIS A 148 -5.42 10.67 -5.19
CA HIS A 148 -4.74 11.42 -4.13
C HIS A 148 -5.61 12.57 -3.61
N PRO A 149 -5.47 12.97 -2.33
CA PRO A 149 -6.09 14.18 -1.81
C PRO A 149 -5.58 15.41 -2.58
N PRO A 150 -6.36 16.50 -2.69
CA PRO A 150 -5.90 17.77 -3.28
C PRO A 150 -4.64 18.32 -2.60
N THR A 151 -4.42 17.97 -1.33
CA THR A 151 -3.26 18.38 -0.52
C THR A 151 -2.06 17.46 -0.66
N ALA A 152 -2.10 16.44 -1.52
CA ALA A 152 -0.99 15.50 -1.68
C ALA A 152 0.32 16.21 -2.04
N ASP A 153 1.43 15.74 -1.45
CA ASP A 153 2.77 16.21 -1.79
C ASP A 153 3.11 15.75 -3.22
N PRO A 154 3.36 16.66 -4.17
CA PRO A 154 3.63 16.30 -5.57
C PRO A 154 4.86 15.41 -5.75
N ALA A 155 5.88 15.56 -4.90
CA ALA A 155 7.07 14.72 -4.96
C ALA A 155 6.76 13.29 -4.48
N VAL A 156 5.91 13.15 -3.45
CA VAL A 156 5.45 11.84 -2.98
C VAL A 156 4.56 11.18 -4.04
N LEU A 157 3.65 11.93 -4.66
CA LEU A 157 2.80 11.44 -5.75
C LEU A 157 3.65 10.87 -6.90
N SER A 158 4.70 11.62 -7.32
CA SER A 158 5.62 11.14 -8.35
C SER A 158 6.33 9.84 -7.93
N ALA A 159 6.84 9.77 -6.70
CA ALA A 159 7.52 8.57 -6.20
C ALA A 159 6.58 7.34 -6.14
N VAL A 160 5.31 7.54 -5.78
CA VAL A 160 4.30 6.47 -5.79
C VAL A 160 3.97 6.03 -7.21
N ALA A 161 3.85 6.97 -8.16
CA ALA A 161 3.64 6.64 -9.56
C ALA A 161 4.83 5.85 -10.13
N ASP A 162 6.06 6.26 -9.82
CA ASP A 162 7.29 5.55 -10.23
C ASP A 162 7.34 4.13 -9.63
N PHE A 163 6.94 3.97 -8.36
CA PHE A 163 6.83 2.66 -7.73
C PHE A 163 5.89 1.72 -8.49
N PHE A 164 4.67 2.15 -8.81
CA PHE A 164 3.74 1.33 -9.58
C PHE A 164 4.23 1.07 -11.01
N THR A 165 4.94 2.02 -11.63
CA THR A 165 5.55 1.85 -12.95
C THR A 165 6.63 0.76 -12.94
N GLN A 166 7.48 0.70 -11.90
CA GLN A 166 8.46 -0.37 -11.71
C GLN A 166 7.79 -1.75 -11.57
N LEU A 167 6.58 -1.80 -11.01
CA LEU A 167 5.76 -3.00 -10.94
C LEU A 167 5.03 -3.34 -12.25
N ARG A 168 5.32 -2.61 -13.35
CA ARG A 168 4.73 -2.75 -14.68
C ARG A 168 3.24 -2.39 -14.75
N PHE A 169 2.79 -1.52 -13.88
CA PHE A 169 1.50 -0.83 -14.02
C PHE A 169 1.67 0.50 -14.76
N SER A 170 0.55 1.04 -15.25
CA SER A 170 0.48 2.38 -15.84
C SER A 170 -0.38 3.27 -14.95
N PRO A 171 0.20 3.89 -13.90
CA PRO A 171 -0.55 4.72 -12.98
C PRO A 171 -0.97 6.04 -13.65
N VAL A 172 -2.24 6.39 -13.50
CA VAL A 172 -2.81 7.67 -13.94
C VAL A 172 -3.20 8.44 -12.67
N PRO A 173 -2.46 9.50 -12.31
CA PRO A 173 -2.81 10.33 -11.16
C PRO A 173 -4.16 11.01 -11.35
N GLU A 174 -4.96 11.01 -10.28
CA GLU A 174 -6.29 11.62 -10.28
C GLU A 174 -6.55 12.24 -8.92
N SER A 175 -6.94 13.51 -8.90
CA SER A 175 -7.32 14.18 -7.66
C SER A 175 -8.67 13.68 -7.19
N ASP A 176 -8.72 13.23 -5.94
CA ASP A 176 -9.96 12.87 -5.29
C ASP A 176 -10.72 14.15 -4.88
N PRO A 177 -12.05 14.22 -5.04
CA PRO A 177 -12.80 15.44 -4.74
C PRO A 177 -12.67 15.89 -3.29
N ASP A 178 -12.69 17.21 -3.10
CA ASP A 178 -12.43 17.93 -1.85
C ASP A 178 -13.61 17.91 -0.86
N ALA A 179 -14.58 17.04 -1.02
CA ALA A 179 -15.75 17.00 -0.15
C ALA A 179 -15.68 15.83 0.83
N PRO A 180 -15.19 16.03 2.08
CA PRO A 180 -15.21 14.96 3.08
C PRO A 180 -16.65 14.52 3.32
N MET A 181 -17.01 13.34 2.83
CA MET A 181 -18.35 12.77 3.07
C MET A 181 -18.57 12.46 4.56
N LEU A 182 -17.50 12.15 5.28
CA LEU A 182 -17.52 11.92 6.73
C LEU A 182 -17.93 13.17 7.51
N MET A 183 -17.52 14.36 7.07
CA MET A 183 -17.90 15.62 7.74
C MET A 183 -19.35 16.04 7.44
N LYS A 184 -19.92 15.65 6.30
CA LYS A 184 -21.33 15.95 5.97
C LYS A 184 -22.33 15.22 6.86
N ASN A 185 -21.96 14.03 7.36
CA ASN A 185 -22.82 13.24 8.24
C ASN A 185 -22.77 13.66 9.72
N LEU A 186 -21.78 14.46 10.11
CA LEU A 186 -21.65 14.98 11.49
C LEU A 186 -22.35 16.33 11.70
N VAL A 187 -22.66 17.08 10.63
CA VAL A 187 -23.29 18.42 10.69
C VAL A 187 -24.79 18.35 10.45
N GLY A 188 -25.35 17.19 10.17
CA GLY A 188 -26.76 16.95 9.80
C GLY A 188 -27.65 16.35 10.89
N LYS A 189 -27.41 16.65 12.18
CA LYS A 189 -28.38 16.36 13.25
C LYS A 189 -28.52 17.55 14.19
#